data_5257315d26959d2cd513a7e24f89a919
#
_entry.id   5257315d26959d2cd513a7e24f89a919
#
_cell.length_a   1.000
_cell.length_b   1.000
_cell.length_c   1.000
_cell.angle_alpha   90.00
_cell.angle_beta   90.00
_cell.angle_gamma   90.00
#
_symmetry.space_group_name_H-M   'P 1'
#
loop_
_entity.id
_entity.type
_entity.pdbx_description
1 polymer ?
#
loop_
_entity_poly.entity_id
_entity_poly.type
_entity_poly.pdbx_seq_one_letter_code
_entity_poly.pdbx_strand_id
1 'polypeptide(L)'
;MNLAELKKKGAIVAETLVKKEVQWTHSDSKGKNVTDKFTVHVRRHTYGKMEVLFAGDDAEKSRNASYLAATILLGQNGDEPLPYDDAMNLDPELGFALMKAVNEVNHAAKS
;
A
#
# COMPACT_ATOMS: atom_id res chain seq x y z
N MET A 1 -12.41 -16.74 23.15
CA MET A 1 -11.09 -16.08 23.06
C MET A 1 -11.16 -14.73 23.76
N ASN A 2 -10.23 -14.46 24.68
CA ASN A 2 -10.23 -13.19 25.40
C ASN A 2 -9.25 -12.20 24.78
N LEU A 3 -9.23 -10.97 25.29
CA LEU A 3 -8.39 -9.91 24.73
C LEU A 3 -6.90 -10.24 24.81
N ALA A 4 -6.46 -10.85 25.92
CA ALA A 4 -5.05 -11.21 26.08
C ALA A 4 -4.61 -12.23 25.03
N GLU A 5 -5.46 -13.19 24.72
CA GLU A 5 -5.18 -14.17 23.67
C GLU A 5 -5.14 -13.52 22.28
N LEU A 6 -6.05 -12.59 22.01
CA LEU A 6 -6.06 -11.85 20.77
C LEU A 6 -4.78 -11.04 20.60
N LYS A 7 -4.33 -10.36 21.66
CA LYS A 7 -3.08 -9.60 21.62
C LYS A 7 -1.87 -10.49 21.34
N LYS A 8 -1.83 -11.67 21.94
CA LYS A 8 -0.74 -12.63 21.70
C LYS A 8 -0.70 -13.10 20.26
N LYS A 9 -1.86 -13.18 19.60
CA LYS A 9 -1.97 -13.60 18.21
C LYS A 9 -1.79 -12.47 17.21
N GLY A 10 -1.50 -11.26 17.69
CA GLY A 10 -1.24 -10.12 16.81
C GLY A 10 -2.47 -9.37 16.37
N ALA A 11 -3.59 -9.49 17.10
CA ALA A 11 -4.83 -8.79 16.78
C ALA A 11 -4.75 -7.28 17.00
N ILE A 12 -3.84 -6.84 17.85
CA ILE A 12 -3.56 -5.41 18.02
C ILE A 12 -2.32 -5.09 17.21
N VAL A 13 -2.50 -4.27 16.19
CA VAL A 13 -1.46 -3.95 15.21
C VAL A 13 -0.57 -2.85 15.75
N ALA A 14 0.75 -3.10 15.76
CA ALA A 14 1.73 -2.04 15.92
C ALA A 14 2.02 -1.45 14.54
N GLU A 15 2.19 -0.13 14.46
CA GLU A 15 2.58 0.51 13.21
C GLU A 15 4.01 0.07 12.85
N THR A 16 4.12 -0.82 11.90
CA THR A 16 5.39 -1.30 11.38
C THR A 16 5.40 -1.18 9.86
N LEU A 17 6.59 -1.09 9.31
CA LEU A 17 6.78 -1.12 7.86
C LEU A 17 7.12 -2.53 7.43
N VAL A 18 6.42 -3.02 6.42
CA VAL A 18 6.66 -4.34 5.83
C VAL A 18 7.24 -4.14 4.45
N LYS A 19 8.38 -4.77 4.17
CA LYS A 19 8.97 -4.72 2.83
C LYS A 19 8.21 -5.64 1.90
N LYS A 20 7.85 -5.12 0.72
CA LYS A 20 7.21 -5.90 -0.33
C LYS A 20 7.93 -5.68 -1.64
N GLU A 21 8.19 -6.77 -2.36
CA GLU A 21 8.70 -6.68 -3.71
C GLU A 21 7.55 -6.47 -4.68
N VAL A 22 7.72 -5.50 -5.58
CA VAL A 22 6.72 -5.15 -6.58
C VAL A 22 7.35 -5.34 -7.95
N GLN A 23 6.59 -5.93 -8.86
CA GLN A 23 6.97 -6.07 -10.26
C GLN A 23 6.09 -5.15 -11.09
N TRP A 24 6.72 -4.36 -11.93
CA TRP A 24 6.04 -3.43 -12.81
C TRP A 24 6.48 -3.67 -14.24
N THR A 25 5.55 -4.14 -15.07
CA THR A 25 5.78 -4.35 -16.49
C THR A 25 5.25 -3.14 -17.25
N HIS A 26 6.10 -2.53 -18.06
CA HIS A 26 5.77 -1.32 -18.78
C HIS A 26 6.54 -1.27 -20.10
N SER A 27 6.16 -0.35 -20.98
CA SER A 27 6.86 -0.14 -22.24
C SER A 27 7.99 0.85 -22.04
N ASP A 28 9.16 0.55 -22.61
CA ASP A 28 10.26 1.49 -22.62
C ASP A 28 10.08 2.52 -23.75
N SER A 29 11.06 3.40 -23.92
CA SER A 29 11.01 4.45 -24.97
C SER A 29 11.02 3.87 -26.38
N LYS A 30 11.38 2.61 -26.56
CA LYS A 30 11.43 1.93 -27.86
C LYS A 30 10.21 1.04 -28.10
N GLY A 31 9.23 1.05 -27.21
CA GLY A 31 8.03 0.24 -27.30
C GLY A 31 8.19 -1.21 -26.87
N LYS A 32 9.33 -1.57 -26.28
CA LYS A 32 9.53 -2.92 -25.74
C LYS A 32 9.00 -3.02 -24.34
N ASN A 33 8.39 -4.15 -24.00
CA ASN A 33 7.96 -4.43 -22.63
C ASN A 33 9.16 -4.77 -21.76
N VAL A 34 9.29 -4.06 -20.66
CA VAL A 34 10.32 -4.33 -19.64
C VAL A 34 9.64 -4.51 -18.30
N THR A 35 10.24 -5.32 -17.45
CA THR A 35 9.75 -5.56 -16.09
C THR A 35 10.79 -5.07 -15.10
N ASP A 36 10.41 -4.10 -14.29
CA ASP A 36 11.22 -3.64 -13.18
C ASP A 36 10.73 -4.28 -11.90
N LYS A 37 11.69 -4.75 -11.10
CA LYS A 37 11.41 -5.28 -9.76
C LYS A 37 12.02 -4.33 -8.75
N PHE A 38 11.24 -3.93 -7.78
CA PHE A 38 11.75 -3.05 -6.73
C PHE A 38 10.99 -3.30 -5.43
N THR A 39 11.58 -2.83 -4.35
CA THR A 39 11.01 -3.02 -3.01
C THR A 39 10.36 -1.71 -2.58
N VAL A 40 9.15 -1.83 -2.04
CA VAL A 40 8.46 -0.74 -1.36
C VAL A 40 8.27 -1.10 0.10
N HIS A 41 8.05 -0.11 0.93
CA HIS A 41 7.71 -0.31 2.33
C HIS A 41 6.23 -0.02 2.49
N VAL A 42 5.50 -0.96 3.08
CA VAL A 42 4.06 -0.87 3.26
C VAL A 42 3.77 -0.70 4.73
N ARG A 43 3.08 0.39 5.08
CA ARG A 43 2.66 0.65 6.44
C ARG A 43 1.48 -0.25 6.79
N ARG A 44 1.59 -0.93 7.91
CA ARG A 44 0.51 -1.75 8.43
C ARG A 44 -0.38 -0.86 9.29
N HIS A 45 -1.67 -0.81 8.94
CA HIS A 45 -2.64 0.08 9.59
C HIS A 45 -3.46 -0.66 10.64
N THR A 46 -3.86 0.08 11.68
CA THR A 46 -4.88 -0.37 12.62
C THR A 46 -6.26 -0.27 12.00
N TYR A 47 -7.25 -0.93 12.59
CA TYR A 47 -8.64 -0.82 12.18
C TYR A 47 -9.12 0.63 12.19
N GLY A 48 -8.81 1.36 13.27
CA GLY A 48 -9.20 2.76 13.38
C GLY A 48 -8.59 3.63 12.30
N LYS A 49 -7.33 3.39 11.93
CA LYS A 49 -6.68 4.11 10.85
C LYS A 49 -7.35 3.82 9.50
N MET A 50 -7.71 2.54 9.26
CA MET A 50 -8.41 2.16 8.04
C MET A 50 -9.76 2.86 7.94
N GLU A 51 -10.51 2.94 9.04
CA GLU A 51 -11.76 3.67 9.05
C GLU A 51 -11.59 5.14 8.69
N VAL A 52 -10.59 5.79 9.24
CA VAL A 52 -10.30 7.21 8.94
C VAL A 52 -9.96 7.37 7.44
N LEU A 53 -9.17 6.46 6.89
CA LEU A 53 -8.77 6.53 5.49
C LEU A 53 -9.95 6.36 4.53
N PHE A 54 -10.94 5.53 4.89
CA PHE A 54 -12.06 5.22 4.01
C PHE A 54 -13.35 5.96 4.35
N ALA A 55 -13.40 6.72 5.44
CA ALA A 55 -14.58 7.46 5.86
C ALA A 55 -14.64 8.89 5.32
N GLY A 56 -13.66 9.29 4.52
CA GLY A 56 -13.60 10.67 4.02
C GLY A 56 -14.79 11.01 3.12
N ASP A 57 -15.42 12.14 3.40
CA ASP A 57 -16.55 12.65 2.62
C ASP A 57 -16.12 13.49 1.41
N ASP A 58 -14.84 13.49 1.09
CA ASP A 58 -14.32 14.25 -0.04
C ASP A 58 -14.58 13.47 -1.33
N ALA A 59 -15.71 13.76 -1.97
CA ALA A 59 -16.12 13.11 -3.20
C ALA A 59 -15.15 13.36 -4.36
N GLU A 60 -14.28 14.36 -4.24
CA GLU A 60 -13.31 14.69 -5.27
C GLU A 60 -12.03 13.87 -5.17
N LYS A 61 -11.81 13.18 -4.04
CA LYS A 61 -10.60 12.38 -3.83
C LYS A 61 -10.85 10.90 -4.06
N SER A 62 -9.91 10.26 -4.72
CA SER A 62 -9.92 8.81 -4.88
C SER A 62 -9.54 8.14 -3.57
N ARG A 63 -10.37 7.21 -3.11
CA ARG A 63 -10.07 6.40 -1.92
C ARG A 63 -8.82 5.57 -2.11
N ASN A 64 -8.68 4.97 -3.29
CA ASN A 64 -7.54 4.12 -3.58
C ASN A 64 -6.23 4.93 -3.61
N ALA A 65 -6.22 6.08 -4.25
CA ALA A 65 -5.04 6.93 -4.29
C ALA A 65 -4.70 7.47 -2.89
N SER A 66 -5.70 7.83 -2.11
CA SER A 66 -5.49 8.23 -0.71
C SER A 66 -4.90 7.11 0.12
N TYR A 67 -5.40 5.88 -0.09
CA TYR A 67 -4.89 4.70 0.60
C TYR A 67 -3.42 4.43 0.24
N LEU A 68 -3.08 4.48 -1.05
CA LEU A 68 -1.69 4.33 -1.48
C LEU A 68 -0.80 5.40 -0.87
N ALA A 69 -1.22 6.66 -0.92
CA ALA A 69 -0.44 7.78 -0.39
C ALA A 69 -0.18 7.65 1.12
N ALA A 70 -1.16 7.10 1.86
CA ALA A 70 -1.04 6.92 3.30
C ALA A 70 -0.25 5.66 3.69
N THR A 71 -0.06 4.74 2.77
CA THR A 71 0.40 3.39 3.08
C THR A 71 1.76 3.05 2.48
N ILE A 72 2.06 3.54 1.28
CA ILE A 72 3.31 3.24 0.58
C ILE A 72 4.38 4.25 0.98
N LEU A 73 5.55 3.73 1.31
CA LEU A 73 6.77 4.52 1.49
C LEU A 73 7.82 3.99 0.52
N LEU A 74 8.43 4.91 -0.19
CA LEU A 74 9.46 4.64 -1.17
C LEU A 74 10.84 4.88 -0.58
N GLY A 75 11.86 4.68 -1.40
CA GLY A 75 13.24 4.86 -0.96
C GLY A 75 13.79 3.62 -0.28
N GLN A 76 15.11 3.57 -0.17
CA GLN A 76 15.81 2.40 0.35
C GLN A 76 15.44 2.09 1.80
N ASN A 77 15.15 3.12 2.59
CA ASN A 77 14.82 2.99 4.01
C ASN A 77 13.33 3.20 4.31
N GLY A 78 12.49 3.35 3.27
CA GLY A 78 11.07 3.59 3.47
C GLY A 78 10.77 4.97 4.06
N ASP A 79 11.56 5.97 3.71
CA ASP A 79 11.43 7.32 4.25
C ASP A 79 10.91 8.35 3.23
N GLU A 80 10.59 7.91 2.02
CA GLU A 80 10.09 8.78 0.97
C GLU A 80 8.59 8.57 0.77
N PRO A 81 7.75 9.52 1.16
CA PRO A 81 6.30 9.38 0.98
C PRO A 81 5.91 9.46 -0.49
N LEU A 82 4.81 8.79 -0.83
CA LEU A 82 4.18 8.91 -2.14
C LEU A 82 3.05 9.93 -2.03
N PRO A 83 3.18 11.12 -2.60
CA PRO A 83 2.12 12.13 -2.52
C PRO A 83 0.84 11.68 -3.24
N TYR A 84 -0.30 12.17 -2.78
CA TYR A 84 -1.61 11.84 -3.36
C TYR A 84 -1.66 12.14 -4.87
N ASP A 85 -1.18 13.33 -5.28
CA ASP A 85 -1.22 13.70 -6.69
C ASP A 85 -0.38 12.76 -7.56
N ASP A 86 0.77 12.33 -7.04
CA ASP A 86 1.59 11.36 -7.77
C ASP A 86 0.91 9.99 -7.81
N ALA A 87 0.23 9.59 -6.73
CA ALA A 87 -0.52 8.34 -6.71
C ALA A 87 -1.63 8.35 -7.77
N MET A 88 -2.31 9.48 -7.95
CA MET A 88 -3.35 9.63 -8.98
C MET A 88 -2.80 9.53 -10.39
N ASN A 89 -1.54 9.90 -10.59
CA ASN A 89 -0.92 9.96 -11.91
C ASN A 89 -0.02 8.76 -12.23
N LEU A 90 -0.05 7.73 -11.40
CA LEU A 90 0.73 6.52 -11.66
C LEU A 90 0.22 5.82 -12.93
N ASP A 91 1.15 5.14 -13.62
CA ASP A 91 0.77 4.17 -14.62
C ASP A 91 -0.19 3.16 -14.01
N PRO A 92 -1.31 2.81 -14.68
CA PRO A 92 -2.30 1.90 -14.09
C PRO A 92 -1.73 0.55 -13.66
N GLU A 93 -0.82 -0.02 -14.44
CA GLU A 93 -0.20 -1.31 -14.06
C GLU A 93 0.59 -1.18 -12.76
N LEU A 94 1.32 -0.07 -12.58
CA LEU A 94 2.04 0.18 -11.35
C LEU A 94 1.08 0.41 -10.19
N GLY A 95 0.02 1.20 -10.42
CA GLY A 95 -1.00 1.45 -9.40
C GLY A 95 -1.64 0.16 -8.90
N PHE A 96 -2.00 -0.75 -9.81
CA PHE A 96 -2.57 -2.05 -9.43
C PHE A 96 -1.57 -2.92 -8.68
N ALA A 97 -0.30 -2.92 -9.10
CA ALA A 97 0.76 -3.67 -8.41
C ALA A 97 0.96 -3.18 -6.98
N LEU A 98 0.94 -1.86 -6.78
CA LEU A 98 1.05 -1.27 -5.45
C LEU A 98 -0.18 -1.56 -4.60
N MET A 99 -1.38 -1.51 -5.17
CA MET A 99 -2.61 -1.88 -4.46
C MET A 99 -2.57 -3.33 -4.00
N LYS A 100 -2.06 -4.23 -4.84
CA LYS A 100 -1.89 -5.63 -4.45
C LYS A 100 -0.96 -5.75 -3.24
N ALA A 101 0.16 -5.04 -3.27
CA ALA A 101 1.12 -5.06 -2.15
C ALA A 101 0.51 -4.55 -0.85
N VAL A 102 -0.22 -3.42 -0.90
CA VAL A 102 -0.83 -2.87 0.32
C VAL A 102 -1.94 -3.77 0.85
N ASN A 103 -2.70 -4.41 -0.04
CA ASN A 103 -3.75 -5.33 0.37
C ASN A 103 -3.18 -6.61 0.99
N GLU A 104 -2.07 -7.12 0.49
CA GLU A 104 -1.42 -8.29 1.06
C GLU A 104 -0.94 -8.06 2.50
N VAL A 105 -0.56 -6.82 2.82
CA VAL A 105 -0.09 -6.46 4.16
C VAL A 105 -1.25 -6.17 5.11
N ASN A 106 -2.28 -5.47 4.62
CA ASN A 106 -3.36 -4.94 5.45
C ASN A 106 -4.63 -5.79 5.45
N HIS A 107 -4.69 -6.80 4.60
CA HIS A 107 -5.83 -7.75 4.56
C HIS A 107 -5.29 -9.16 4.56
N ALA A 108 -6.01 -10.06 5.21
CA ALA A 108 -5.65 -11.47 5.16
C ALA A 108 -5.75 -11.98 3.72
N ALA A 109 -4.76 -12.76 3.30
CA ALA A 109 -4.82 -13.40 2.00
C ALA A 109 -6.00 -14.36 1.96
N LYS A 110 -6.82 -14.27 0.93
CA LYS A 110 -7.89 -15.23 0.71
C LYS A 110 -7.29 -16.51 0.14
N SER A 111 -7.45 -17.57 0.85
CA SER A 111 -7.08 -18.88 0.38
C SER A 111 -8.12 -19.45 -0.56
#